data_6e9b5e73dadf1072ad24db9541c85150
#
_entry.id   6e9b5e73dadf1072ad24db9541c85150
#
_cell.length_a   1.000
_cell.length_b   1.000
_cell.length_c   1.000
_cell.angle_alpha   90.00
_cell.angle_beta   90.00
_cell.angle_gamma   90.00
#
_symmetry.space_group_name_H-M   'P 1'
#
loop_
_entity.id
_entity.type
_entity.pdbx_description
1 polymer ?
#
loop_
_entity_poly.entity_id
_entity_poly.type
_entity_poly.pdbx_seq_one_letter_code
_entity_poly.pdbx_strand_id
1 'polypeptide(L)'
;MKQEELISRLTEIKDKLIDIEQPSDKRIYLPCEAENNFDVCKFLFEDLALRFVIATGLDSDDCFEVLYHFSNDETGHVVTVKALIRDRGNPSIESISPFLPGAEWIEREIRDILGIEFKNHPNMRRLILNDDWPEGVYPLRKNCPQRGEGTIK
;
A
#
# COMPACT_ATOMS: atom_id res chain seq x y z
N MET A 1 -21.74 8.61 3.53
CA MET A 1 -21.79 7.72 4.74
C MET A 1 -21.34 8.53 5.96
N LYS A 2 -22.14 8.57 7.01
CA LYS A 2 -21.80 9.30 8.25
C LYS A 2 -20.65 8.63 9.01
N GLN A 3 -19.97 9.36 9.88
CA GLN A 3 -18.78 8.86 10.61
C GLN A 3 -19.10 7.62 11.48
N GLU A 4 -20.19 7.64 12.22
CA GLU A 4 -20.60 6.54 13.10
C GLU A 4 -20.89 5.27 12.31
N GLU A 5 -21.54 5.43 11.16
CA GLU A 5 -21.82 4.36 10.21
C GLU A 5 -20.52 3.79 9.62
N LEU A 6 -19.56 4.66 9.22
CA LEU A 6 -18.26 4.24 8.73
C LEU A 6 -17.52 3.39 9.76
N ILE A 7 -17.42 3.85 11.00
CA ILE A 7 -16.74 3.11 12.08
C ILE A 7 -17.44 1.78 12.35
N SER A 8 -18.78 1.77 12.38
CA SER A 8 -19.56 0.54 12.56
C SER A 8 -19.26 -0.48 11.45
N ARG A 9 -19.26 -0.02 10.20
CA ARG A 9 -18.95 -0.89 9.04
C ARG A 9 -17.52 -1.41 9.08
N LEU A 10 -16.53 -0.61 9.50
CA LEU A 10 -15.15 -1.07 9.63
C LEU A 10 -14.98 -2.19 10.68
N THR A 11 -15.85 -2.27 11.67
CA THR A 11 -15.82 -3.38 12.63
C THR A 11 -16.23 -4.72 12.03
N GLU A 12 -16.93 -4.75 10.91
CA GLU A 12 -17.33 -5.98 10.21
C GLU A 12 -16.12 -6.79 9.71
N ILE A 13 -15.00 -6.11 9.43
CA ILE A 13 -13.74 -6.73 8.95
C ILE A 13 -12.65 -6.78 10.02
N LYS A 14 -13.01 -6.60 11.29
CA LYS A 14 -12.04 -6.53 12.39
C LYS A 14 -11.15 -7.78 12.50
N ASP A 15 -11.65 -8.94 12.12
CA ASP A 15 -10.92 -10.21 12.08
C ASP A 15 -9.73 -10.21 11.08
N LYS A 16 -9.77 -9.32 10.08
CA LYS A 16 -8.70 -9.13 9.08
C LYS A 16 -7.72 -8.02 9.44
N LEU A 17 -8.00 -7.28 10.50
CA LEU A 17 -7.20 -6.14 10.95
C LEU A 17 -6.42 -6.49 12.21
N ILE A 18 -5.27 -5.86 12.38
CA ILE A 18 -4.53 -5.87 13.66
C ILE A 18 -5.22 -4.94 14.65
N ASP A 19 -5.61 -3.75 14.18
CA ASP A 19 -6.27 -2.73 14.97
C ASP A 19 -7.08 -1.76 14.11
N ILE A 20 -7.86 -0.87 14.73
CA ILE A 20 -8.49 0.28 14.12
C ILE A 20 -8.01 1.51 14.90
N GLU A 21 -7.10 2.25 14.32
CA GLU A 21 -6.48 3.42 14.94
C GLU A 21 -7.13 4.71 14.43
N GLN A 22 -7.44 5.63 15.33
CA GLN A 22 -7.99 6.95 14.98
C GLN A 22 -7.10 8.05 15.56
N PRO A 23 -5.99 8.41 14.88
CA PRO A 23 -5.05 9.42 15.36
C PRO A 23 -5.62 10.85 15.34
N SER A 24 -6.70 11.08 14.60
CA SER A 24 -7.41 12.36 14.56
C SER A 24 -8.86 12.17 14.13
N ASP A 25 -9.68 13.21 14.26
CA ASP A 25 -11.11 13.19 13.92
C ASP A 25 -11.40 12.76 12.47
N LYS A 26 -10.48 12.99 11.55
CA LYS A 26 -10.66 12.74 10.12
C LYS A 26 -9.78 11.62 9.56
N ARG A 27 -8.97 10.98 10.39
CA ARG A 27 -8.03 9.95 9.94
C ARG A 27 -8.25 8.64 10.68
N ILE A 28 -8.38 7.57 9.92
CA ILE A 28 -8.51 6.21 10.44
C ILE A 28 -7.42 5.37 9.78
N TYR A 29 -6.62 4.66 10.58
CA TYR A 29 -5.67 3.67 10.09
C TYR A 29 -6.16 2.26 10.39
N LEU A 30 -5.98 1.39 9.41
CA LEU A 30 -6.34 -0.03 9.45
C LEU A 30 -5.07 -0.87 9.22
N PRO A 31 -4.24 -1.07 10.26
CA PRO A 31 -3.11 -1.97 10.14
C PRO A 31 -3.59 -3.41 9.94
N CYS A 32 -3.01 -4.09 8.95
CA CYS A 32 -3.28 -5.49 8.65
C CYS A 32 -2.01 -6.19 8.15
N GLU A 33 -1.97 -7.52 8.25
CA GLU A 33 -0.93 -8.30 7.58
C GLU A 33 -1.12 -8.26 6.05
N ALA A 34 -0.04 -8.43 5.29
CA ALA A 34 -0.07 -8.32 3.83
C ALA A 34 -1.08 -9.27 3.16
N GLU A 35 -1.32 -10.44 3.76
CA GLU A 35 -2.26 -11.44 3.25
C GLU A 35 -3.71 -10.94 3.24
N ASN A 36 -4.06 -10.02 4.13
CA ASN A 36 -5.41 -9.47 4.25
C ASN A 36 -5.63 -8.21 3.40
N ASN A 37 -4.56 -7.63 2.86
CA ASN A 37 -4.61 -6.35 2.16
C ASN A 37 -5.66 -6.31 1.04
N PHE A 38 -5.69 -7.34 0.19
CA PHE A 38 -6.62 -7.40 -0.95
C PHE A 38 -8.08 -7.31 -0.50
N ASP A 39 -8.45 -8.13 0.49
CA ASP A 39 -9.84 -8.17 0.98
C ASP A 39 -10.23 -6.88 1.69
N VAL A 40 -9.32 -6.31 2.51
CA VAL A 40 -9.56 -5.04 3.21
C VAL A 40 -9.75 -3.90 2.21
N CYS A 41 -8.85 -3.76 1.23
CA CYS A 41 -8.98 -2.72 0.21
C CYS A 41 -10.23 -2.90 -0.65
N LYS A 42 -10.57 -4.14 -0.99
CA LYS A 42 -11.78 -4.45 -1.77
C LYS A 42 -13.05 -4.06 -1.01
N PHE A 43 -13.14 -4.38 0.27
CA PHE A 43 -14.24 -3.97 1.13
C PHE A 43 -14.41 -2.46 1.18
N LEU A 44 -13.31 -1.70 1.35
CA LEU A 44 -13.38 -0.24 1.36
C LEU A 44 -13.86 0.34 0.03
N PHE A 45 -13.43 -0.24 -1.07
CA PHE A 45 -13.76 0.27 -2.40
C PHE A 45 -15.14 -0.17 -2.89
N GLU A 46 -15.46 -1.48 -2.83
CA GLU A 46 -16.71 -2.03 -3.38
C GLU A 46 -17.89 -1.94 -2.41
N ASP A 47 -17.69 -2.29 -1.13
CA ASP A 47 -18.80 -2.36 -0.16
C ASP A 47 -19.07 -1.01 0.53
N LEU A 48 -18.02 -0.22 0.81
CA LEU A 48 -18.16 1.10 1.41
C LEU A 48 -18.15 2.24 0.38
N ALA A 49 -17.87 1.94 -0.89
CA ALA A 49 -17.80 2.91 -1.99
C ALA A 49 -16.88 4.11 -1.67
N LEU A 50 -15.78 3.86 -0.94
CA LEU A 50 -14.80 4.91 -0.68
C LEU A 50 -13.94 5.12 -1.92
N ARG A 51 -13.61 6.38 -2.19
CA ARG A 51 -12.77 6.74 -3.34
C ARG A 51 -11.30 6.47 -3.03
N PHE A 52 -10.64 5.71 -3.89
CA PHE A 52 -9.19 5.54 -3.84
C PHE A 52 -8.48 6.88 -4.13
N VAL A 53 -7.50 7.21 -3.32
CA VAL A 53 -6.71 8.44 -3.45
C VAL A 53 -5.35 8.13 -4.05
N ILE A 54 -4.54 7.35 -3.34
CA ILE A 54 -3.18 6.96 -3.73
C ILE A 54 -2.67 5.82 -2.82
N ALA A 55 -1.54 5.23 -3.19
CA ALA A 55 -0.77 4.37 -2.30
C ALA A 55 0.62 4.96 -2.02
N THR A 56 1.22 4.54 -0.92
CA THR A 56 2.57 4.94 -0.50
C THR A 56 3.32 3.71 0.00
N GLY A 57 4.53 3.50 -0.50
CA GLY A 57 5.44 2.47 0.03
C GLY A 57 6.40 3.05 1.05
N LEU A 58 6.67 2.32 2.12
CA LEU A 58 7.64 2.69 3.16
C LEU A 58 8.59 1.52 3.47
N ASP A 59 9.85 1.85 3.69
CA ASP A 59 10.85 0.96 4.29
C ASP A 59 10.95 1.29 5.78
N SER A 60 10.16 0.59 6.61
CA SER A 60 10.18 0.72 8.06
C SER A 60 11.27 -0.17 8.68
N ASP A 61 11.53 -0.01 9.97
CA ASP A 61 12.66 -0.72 10.62
C ASP A 61 12.46 -2.23 10.61
N ASP A 62 11.26 -2.70 10.89
CA ASP A 62 10.96 -4.13 11.02
C ASP A 62 10.33 -4.76 9.77
N CYS A 63 9.72 -3.98 8.90
CA CYS A 63 8.98 -4.46 7.73
C CYS A 63 8.93 -3.41 6.61
N PHE A 64 8.51 -3.84 5.42
CA PHE A 64 7.98 -2.89 4.43
C PHE A 64 6.50 -2.66 4.70
N GLU A 65 6.02 -1.48 4.34
CA GLU A 65 4.63 -1.12 4.48
C GLU A 65 4.11 -0.58 3.14
N VAL A 66 2.88 -0.95 2.78
CA VAL A 66 2.13 -0.30 1.70
C VAL A 66 0.88 0.31 2.32
N LEU A 67 0.75 1.63 2.18
CA LEU A 67 -0.37 2.39 2.69
C LEU A 67 -1.30 2.73 1.52
N TYR A 68 -2.53 2.21 1.53
CA TYR A 68 -3.55 2.57 0.56
C TYR A 68 -4.53 3.54 1.19
N HIS A 69 -4.66 4.73 0.61
CA HIS A 69 -5.50 5.80 1.12
C HIS A 69 -6.82 5.85 0.38
N PHE A 70 -7.91 5.81 1.14
CA PHE A 70 -9.27 5.94 0.64
C PHE A 70 -9.96 7.14 1.30
N SER A 71 -10.83 7.83 0.56
CA SER A 71 -11.56 9.00 1.03
C SER A 71 -13.06 8.74 1.06
N ASN A 72 -13.69 9.10 2.18
CA ASN A 72 -15.12 9.32 2.25
C ASN A 72 -15.38 10.80 1.94
N ASP A 73 -15.74 11.10 0.69
CA ASP A 73 -15.85 12.48 0.20
C ASP A 73 -17.03 13.25 0.84
N GLU A 74 -18.05 12.56 1.37
CA GLU A 74 -19.17 13.21 2.07
C GLU A 74 -18.75 13.82 3.41
N THR A 75 -17.86 13.16 4.12
CA THR A 75 -17.47 13.55 5.48
C THR A 75 -16.03 14.04 5.58
N GLY A 76 -15.23 13.86 4.52
CA GLY A 76 -13.81 14.21 4.48
C GLY A 76 -12.93 13.30 5.32
N HIS A 77 -13.39 12.09 5.69
CA HIS A 77 -12.54 11.11 6.36
C HIS A 77 -11.60 10.44 5.37
N VAL A 78 -10.36 10.24 5.80
CA VAL A 78 -9.36 9.43 5.10
C VAL A 78 -9.15 8.14 5.87
N VAL A 79 -9.43 7.02 5.22
CA VAL A 79 -9.18 5.68 5.73
C VAL A 79 -7.94 5.13 5.05
N THR A 80 -6.94 4.76 5.82
CA THR A 80 -5.67 4.25 5.32
C THR A 80 -5.50 2.79 5.72
N VAL A 81 -5.48 1.90 4.73
CA VAL A 81 -5.05 0.52 4.95
C VAL A 81 -3.52 0.51 5.05
N LYS A 82 -3.00 0.01 6.16
CA LYS A 82 -1.56 -0.11 6.42
C LYS A 82 -1.16 -1.58 6.36
N ALA A 83 -0.80 -2.04 5.17
CA ALA A 83 -0.42 -3.42 4.95
C ALA A 83 1.05 -3.66 5.33
N LEU A 84 1.29 -4.59 6.26
CA LEU A 84 2.61 -4.92 6.80
C LEU A 84 3.20 -6.12 6.07
N ILE A 85 4.35 -5.94 5.40
CA ILE A 85 5.09 -6.98 4.70
C ILE A 85 6.30 -7.35 5.54
N ARG A 86 6.18 -8.44 6.30
CA ARG A 86 7.17 -8.87 7.29
C ARG A 86 8.41 -9.50 6.68
N ASP A 87 8.27 -10.19 5.56
CA ASP A 87 9.40 -10.81 4.87
C ASP A 87 10.20 -9.77 4.08
N ARG A 88 11.24 -9.26 4.71
CA ARG A 88 12.13 -8.28 4.07
C ARG A 88 13.03 -8.89 2.98
N GLY A 89 13.26 -10.19 3.03
CA GLY A 89 14.10 -10.91 2.06
C GLY A 89 13.40 -11.10 0.72
N ASN A 90 12.07 -11.30 0.75
CA ASN A 90 11.24 -11.48 -0.43
C ASN A 90 9.89 -10.74 -0.25
N PRO A 91 9.92 -9.39 -0.21
CA PRO A 91 8.74 -8.61 0.09
C PRO A 91 7.70 -8.73 -1.04
N SER A 92 6.52 -9.20 -0.70
CA SER A 92 5.43 -9.36 -1.65
C SER A 92 4.07 -9.10 -1.02
N ILE A 93 3.15 -8.65 -1.84
CA ILE A 93 1.76 -8.35 -1.49
C ILE A 93 0.86 -8.62 -2.69
N GLU A 94 -0.40 -8.94 -2.44
CA GLU A 94 -1.39 -9.07 -3.51
C GLU A 94 -1.72 -7.71 -4.11
N SER A 95 -1.67 -7.58 -5.45
CA SER A 95 -2.06 -6.35 -6.15
C SER A 95 -3.55 -6.08 -6.01
N ILE A 96 -3.94 -4.83 -5.77
CA ILE A 96 -5.35 -4.41 -5.81
C ILE A 96 -5.78 -3.94 -7.21
N SER A 97 -4.86 -3.82 -8.16
CA SER A 97 -5.12 -3.36 -9.52
C SER A 97 -6.19 -4.17 -10.28
N PRO A 98 -6.36 -5.49 -10.06
CA PRO A 98 -7.39 -6.26 -10.75
C PRO A 98 -8.83 -5.76 -10.52
N PHE A 99 -9.15 -5.24 -9.33
CA PHE A 99 -10.46 -4.65 -9.07
C PHE A 99 -10.44 -3.11 -9.04
N LEU A 100 -9.24 -2.52 -8.91
CA LEU A 100 -9.05 -1.08 -8.84
C LEU A 100 -7.93 -0.63 -9.80
N PRO A 101 -8.22 -0.48 -11.11
CA PRO A 101 -7.21 -0.14 -12.12
C PRO A 101 -6.43 1.16 -11.85
N GLY A 102 -7.00 2.08 -11.07
CA GLY A 102 -6.33 3.31 -10.65
C GLY A 102 -5.08 3.11 -9.79
N ALA A 103 -4.90 1.91 -9.21
CA ALA A 103 -3.72 1.55 -8.43
C ALA A 103 -2.55 1.01 -9.29
N GLU A 104 -2.78 0.69 -10.57
CA GLU A 104 -1.80 0.02 -11.42
C GLU A 104 -0.45 0.74 -11.47
N TRP A 105 -0.45 2.04 -11.69
CA TRP A 105 0.78 2.80 -11.86
C TRP A 105 1.51 3.02 -10.55
N ILE A 106 0.80 3.31 -9.47
CA ILE A 106 1.44 3.53 -8.18
C ILE A 106 2.05 2.24 -7.62
N GLU A 107 1.44 1.08 -7.86
CA GLU A 107 2.04 -0.21 -7.48
C GLU A 107 3.32 -0.49 -8.26
N ARG A 108 3.37 -0.15 -9.57
CA ARG A 108 4.60 -0.23 -10.37
C ARG A 108 5.69 0.71 -9.86
N GLU A 109 5.32 1.93 -9.49
CA GLU A 109 6.25 2.90 -8.89
C GLU A 109 6.83 2.34 -7.58
N ILE A 110 6.00 1.86 -6.66
CA ILE A 110 6.44 1.28 -5.39
C ILE A 110 7.37 0.08 -5.62
N ARG A 111 7.05 -0.77 -6.58
CA ARG A 111 7.92 -1.88 -6.97
C ARG A 111 9.28 -1.39 -7.46
N ASP A 112 9.33 -0.38 -8.32
CA ASP A 112 10.57 0.19 -8.84
C ASP A 112 11.46 0.74 -7.72
N ILE A 113 10.90 1.47 -6.77
CA ILE A 113 11.67 2.20 -5.75
C ILE A 113 11.99 1.38 -4.49
N LEU A 114 11.16 0.39 -4.14
CA LEU A 114 11.31 -0.43 -2.94
C LEU A 114 11.50 -1.93 -3.21
N GLY A 115 11.21 -2.40 -4.42
CA GLY A 115 11.33 -3.81 -4.77
C GLY A 115 10.29 -4.71 -4.13
N ILE A 116 9.12 -4.18 -3.80
CA ILE A 116 7.97 -4.95 -3.33
C ILE A 116 7.31 -5.60 -4.54
N GLU A 117 7.17 -6.93 -4.51
CA GLU A 117 6.48 -7.68 -5.57
C GLU A 117 4.96 -7.60 -5.38
N PHE A 118 4.24 -7.14 -6.41
CA PHE A 118 2.78 -7.11 -6.41
C PHE A 118 2.25 -8.31 -7.20
N LYS A 119 1.80 -9.34 -6.48
CA LYS A 119 1.28 -10.57 -7.08
C LYS A 119 0.01 -10.29 -7.89
N ASN A 120 -0.13 -10.96 -9.03
CA ASN A 120 -1.28 -10.82 -9.94
C ASN A 120 -1.51 -9.40 -10.48
N HIS A 121 -0.49 -8.56 -10.46
CA HIS A 121 -0.54 -7.27 -11.13
C HIS A 121 -0.66 -7.46 -12.66
N PRO A 122 -1.58 -6.76 -13.36
CA PRO A 122 -1.85 -7.01 -14.77
C PRO A 122 -0.70 -6.61 -15.72
N ASN A 123 0.19 -5.72 -15.29
CA ASN A 123 1.25 -5.17 -16.14
C ASN A 123 2.46 -4.72 -15.31
N MET A 124 3.15 -5.67 -14.68
CA MET A 124 4.30 -5.38 -13.81
C MET A 124 5.59 -5.18 -14.62
N ARG A 125 5.79 -3.97 -15.12
CA ARG A 125 7.02 -3.51 -15.77
C ARG A 125 7.49 -2.20 -15.14
N ARG A 126 8.75 -1.84 -15.36
CA ARG A 126 9.30 -0.56 -14.88
C ARG A 126 8.45 0.62 -15.35
N LEU A 127 8.29 1.61 -14.48
CA LEU A 127 7.55 2.84 -14.75
C LEU A 127 8.46 4.07 -14.66
N ILE A 128 9.19 4.22 -13.56
CA ILE A 128 9.98 5.42 -13.28
C ILE A 128 11.49 5.21 -13.39
N LEU A 129 11.99 3.98 -13.21
CA LEU A 129 13.39 3.65 -13.42
C LEU A 129 13.68 3.38 -14.90
N ASN A 130 14.84 3.83 -15.38
CA ASN A 130 15.32 3.54 -16.71
C ASN A 130 15.53 2.03 -16.91
N ASP A 131 15.45 1.57 -18.17
CA ASP A 131 15.64 0.15 -18.50
C ASP A 131 17.04 -0.36 -18.18
N ASP A 132 18.05 0.53 -18.19
CA ASP A 132 19.45 0.25 -17.83
C ASP A 132 19.74 0.36 -16.33
N TRP A 133 18.74 0.68 -15.50
CA TRP A 133 18.91 0.69 -14.05
C TRP A 133 19.22 -0.72 -13.54
N PRO A 134 20.24 -0.89 -12.66
CA PRO A 134 20.66 -2.21 -12.20
C PRO A 134 19.53 -2.97 -11.50
N GLU A 135 19.36 -4.24 -11.82
CA GLU A 135 18.41 -5.11 -11.13
C GLU A 135 18.80 -5.28 -9.65
N GLY A 136 17.79 -5.38 -8.78
CA GLY A 136 18.02 -5.57 -7.34
C GLY A 136 18.47 -4.32 -6.59
N VAL A 137 18.62 -3.18 -7.28
CA VAL A 137 18.94 -1.89 -6.67
C VAL A 137 17.66 -1.05 -6.57
N TYR A 138 17.23 -0.75 -5.35
CA TYR A 138 16.00 -0.03 -5.09
C TYR A 138 16.31 1.30 -4.40
N PRO A 139 16.08 2.46 -5.06
CA PRO A 139 16.64 3.75 -4.65
C PRO A 139 16.11 4.28 -3.33
N LEU A 140 14.94 3.87 -2.89
CA LEU A 140 14.34 4.34 -1.63
C LEU A 140 14.46 3.35 -0.47
N ARG A 141 15.15 2.23 -0.66
CA ARG A 141 15.50 1.38 0.48
C ARG A 141 16.57 2.05 1.34
N LYS A 142 16.46 1.89 2.66
CA LYS A 142 17.45 2.39 3.63
C LYS A 142 18.87 1.87 3.39
N ASN A 143 19.00 0.65 2.85
CA ASN A 143 20.26 0.01 2.53
C ASN A 143 20.71 0.18 1.07
N CYS A 144 20.07 1.08 0.31
CA CYS A 144 20.50 1.37 -1.06
C CYS A 144 21.90 1.98 -1.06
N PRO A 145 22.86 1.45 -1.87
CA PRO A 145 24.18 2.07 -2.03
C PRO A 145 24.03 3.52 -2.51
N GLN A 146 24.61 4.46 -1.75
CA GLN A 146 24.58 5.86 -2.12
C GLN A 146 25.48 6.12 -3.34
N ARG A 147 25.11 7.08 -4.16
CA ARG A 147 25.90 7.54 -5.30
C ARG A 147 27.28 8.00 -4.81
N GLY A 148 28.33 7.21 -5.02
CA GLY A 148 29.69 7.46 -4.55
C GLY A 148 30.34 6.34 -3.73
N GLU A 149 29.56 5.43 -3.17
CA GLU A 149 30.09 4.25 -2.44
C GLU A 149 29.99 2.98 -3.31
N GLY A 150 30.63 2.99 -4.48
CA GLY A 150 30.61 1.84 -5.41
C GLY A 150 29.55 1.99 -6.49
N THR A 151 29.96 2.62 -7.47
CA THR A 151 29.43 2.81 -8.82
C THR A 151 28.21 1.96 -9.19
N ILE A 152 27.04 2.55 -9.18
CA ILE A 152 26.00 2.19 -10.15
C ILE A 152 26.54 2.63 -11.52
N LYS A 153 27.15 1.70 -12.26
CA LYS A 153 27.56 1.91 -13.64
C LYS A 153 26.42 1.64 -14.57
#